data_27ee006ad1ccae011a4953c154263c1c
#
_entry.id   27ee006ad1ccae011a4953c154263c1c
#
_cell.length_a   1.000
_cell.length_b   1.000
_cell.length_c   1.000
_cell.angle_alpha   90.00
_cell.angle_beta   90.00
_cell.angle_gamma   90.00
#
_symmetry.space_group_name_H-M   'P 1'
#
loop_
_entity.id
_entity.type
_entity.pdbx_description
1 polymer ?
#
loop_
_entity_poly.entity_id
_entity_poly.type
_entity_poly.pdbx_seq_one_letter_code
_entity_poly.pdbx_strand_id
1 'polypeptide(L)'
;MFATPSAEAQRRRALRSAKPGPLRDYLDTPFPDPATDVADLQLLAVDLETTGLHPKNDRLLSIGFVPINGLSIDLSGARRFVVQAGVDVGQSAAIHGLTDDAVAAGTPIAEALPIVLEALRGRVLLAHYTDIEERFLSAACERVYGVRMPVARIDTLELHRR
;
A
#
# COMPACT_ATOMS: atom_id res chain seq x y z
N MET A 1 -14.41 8.79 24.97
CA MET A 1 -14.05 7.90 23.86
C MET A 1 -13.72 8.80 22.67
N PHE A 2 -12.45 8.92 22.28
CA PHE A 2 -12.06 9.74 21.12
C PHE A 2 -12.32 8.93 19.84
N ALA A 3 -13.15 9.47 18.93
CA ALA A 3 -13.42 8.84 17.66
C ALA A 3 -12.10 8.77 16.82
N THR A 4 -11.88 7.65 16.15
CA THR A 4 -10.75 7.52 15.21
C THR A 4 -10.92 8.55 14.10
N PRO A 5 -9.90 9.37 13.80
CA PRO A 5 -9.98 10.35 12.73
C PRO A 5 -10.28 9.68 11.38
N SER A 6 -11.09 10.33 10.53
CA SER A 6 -11.33 9.83 9.18
C SER A 6 -10.02 9.75 8.38
N ALA A 7 -9.98 8.91 7.33
CA ALA A 7 -8.82 8.80 6.44
C ALA A 7 -8.43 10.16 5.85
N GLU A 8 -9.40 10.99 5.47
CA GLU A 8 -9.16 12.33 4.95
C GLU A 8 -8.57 13.29 6.01
N ALA A 9 -9.00 13.19 7.27
CA ALA A 9 -8.41 13.97 8.36
C ALA A 9 -6.95 13.56 8.62
N GLN A 10 -6.66 12.26 8.53
CA GLN A 10 -5.30 11.72 8.65
C GLN A 10 -4.44 12.19 7.47
N ARG A 11 -4.96 12.19 6.22
CA ARG A 11 -4.28 12.70 5.03
C ARG A 11 -3.88 14.16 5.21
N ARG A 12 -4.81 15.03 5.61
CA ARG A 12 -4.52 16.45 5.85
C ARG A 12 -3.49 16.68 6.93
N ARG A 13 -3.48 15.85 7.96
CA ARG A 13 -2.47 15.91 9.03
C ARG A 13 -1.09 15.51 8.50
N ALA A 14 -0.99 14.39 7.78
CA ALA A 14 0.24 13.89 7.19
C ALA A 14 0.83 14.88 6.18
N LEU A 15 -0.01 15.50 5.35
CA LEU A 15 0.40 16.51 4.36
C LEU A 15 1.14 17.69 4.99
N ARG A 16 0.74 18.13 6.19
CA ARG A 16 1.43 19.24 6.87
C ARG A 16 2.87 18.93 7.26
N SER A 17 3.19 17.66 7.42
CA SER A 17 4.52 17.18 7.83
C SER A 17 5.35 16.63 6.68
N ALA A 18 4.72 16.35 5.53
CA ALA A 18 5.38 15.76 4.38
C ALA A 18 6.27 16.79 3.66
N LYS A 19 7.52 16.41 3.42
CA LYS A 19 8.46 17.18 2.58
C LYS A 19 8.10 17.03 1.10
N PRO A 20 8.52 17.97 0.21
CA PRO A 20 8.37 17.81 -1.23
C PRO A 20 8.90 16.44 -1.71
N GLY A 21 8.13 15.76 -2.57
CA GLY A 21 8.45 14.45 -3.11
C GLY A 21 7.24 13.52 -3.21
N PRO A 22 7.44 12.24 -3.58
CA PRO A 22 6.37 11.32 -3.95
C PRO A 22 5.25 11.15 -2.91
N LEU A 23 5.61 11.09 -1.61
CA LEU A 23 4.60 11.00 -0.57
C LEU A 23 3.76 12.28 -0.47
N ARG A 24 4.37 13.46 -0.61
CA ARG A 24 3.63 14.71 -0.62
C ARG A 24 2.69 14.80 -1.81
N ASP A 25 3.15 14.42 -3.00
CA ASP A 25 2.35 14.42 -4.23
C ASP A 25 1.12 13.51 -4.10
N TYR A 26 1.29 12.33 -3.48
CA TYR A 26 0.19 11.46 -3.11
C TYR A 26 -0.80 12.14 -2.14
N LEU A 27 -0.28 12.76 -1.07
CA LEU A 27 -1.08 13.40 -0.03
C LEU A 27 -1.76 14.71 -0.49
N ASP A 28 -1.26 15.38 -1.51
CA ASP A 28 -1.88 16.58 -2.07
C ASP A 28 -3.22 16.29 -2.78
N THR A 29 -3.40 15.05 -3.26
CA THR A 29 -4.65 14.62 -3.88
C THR A 29 -5.66 14.19 -2.81
N PRO A 30 -6.84 14.82 -2.69
CA PRO A 30 -7.89 14.41 -1.75
C PRO A 30 -8.33 12.97 -1.99
N PHE A 31 -8.68 12.26 -0.92
CA PHE A 31 -9.32 10.95 -1.06
C PHE A 31 -10.74 11.10 -1.64
N PRO A 32 -11.22 10.09 -2.40
CA PRO A 32 -12.60 10.07 -2.87
C PRO A 32 -13.60 10.17 -1.73
N ASP A 33 -14.75 10.77 -2.02
CA ASP A 33 -15.86 10.83 -1.06
C ASP A 33 -16.32 9.38 -0.73
N PRO A 34 -16.45 9.02 0.55
CA PRO A 34 -16.94 7.69 0.96
C PRO A 34 -18.34 7.34 0.42
N ALA A 35 -19.13 8.32 -0.01
CA ALA A 35 -20.44 8.12 -0.60
C ALA A 35 -20.39 7.91 -2.14
N THR A 36 -19.21 7.95 -2.75
CA THR A 36 -19.07 7.71 -4.20
C THR A 36 -19.47 6.28 -4.55
N ASP A 37 -20.29 6.13 -5.60
CA ASP A 37 -20.64 4.80 -6.12
C ASP A 37 -19.39 4.04 -6.58
N VAL A 38 -19.36 2.73 -6.35
CA VAL A 38 -18.21 1.89 -6.72
C VAL A 38 -17.92 1.94 -8.22
N ALA A 39 -18.94 2.13 -9.05
CA ALA A 39 -18.79 2.25 -10.50
C ALA A 39 -18.02 3.52 -10.92
N ASP A 40 -18.00 4.54 -10.07
CA ASP A 40 -17.30 5.80 -10.29
C ASP A 40 -15.96 5.89 -9.54
N LEU A 41 -15.68 4.91 -8.67
CA LEU A 41 -14.43 4.88 -7.91
C LEU A 41 -13.24 4.48 -8.78
N GLN A 42 -12.12 5.09 -8.47
CA GLN A 42 -10.81 4.63 -8.92
C GLN A 42 -10.18 3.81 -7.78
N LEU A 43 -9.93 2.53 -8.01
CA LEU A 43 -9.37 1.63 -7.00
C LEU A 43 -7.97 1.19 -7.42
N LEU A 44 -7.15 0.81 -6.46
CA LEU A 44 -5.93 0.04 -6.66
C LEU A 44 -6.03 -1.23 -5.83
N ALA A 45 -6.17 -2.37 -6.48
CA ALA A 45 -6.06 -3.65 -5.81
C ALA A 45 -4.59 -3.91 -5.51
N VAL A 46 -4.28 -4.17 -4.24
CA VAL A 46 -2.90 -4.35 -3.74
C VAL A 46 -2.82 -5.68 -3.00
N ASP A 47 -1.72 -6.38 -3.20
CA ASP A 47 -1.38 -7.60 -2.48
C ASP A 47 0.10 -7.55 -2.10
N LEU A 48 0.39 -7.84 -0.82
CA LEU A 48 1.74 -7.83 -0.27
C LEU A 48 2.16 -9.21 0.18
N GLU A 49 3.41 -9.59 -0.13
CA GLU A 49 4.05 -10.72 0.51
C GLU A 49 5.00 -10.25 1.60
N THR A 50 4.88 -10.84 2.76
CA THR A 50 5.63 -10.43 3.96
C THR A 50 6.17 -11.64 4.71
N THR A 51 7.17 -11.44 5.56
CA THR A 51 7.69 -12.51 6.43
C THR A 51 6.78 -12.81 7.63
N GLY A 52 5.79 -11.97 7.89
CA GLY A 52 4.83 -12.09 8.99
C GLY A 52 3.89 -10.88 9.02
N LEU A 53 3.18 -10.67 10.12
CA LEU A 53 2.07 -9.72 10.20
C LEU A 53 2.42 -8.38 10.87
N HIS A 54 3.65 -8.21 11.34
CA HIS A 54 4.06 -7.07 12.15
C HIS A 54 5.18 -6.27 11.50
N PRO A 55 4.93 -5.10 10.87
CA PRO A 55 5.93 -4.33 10.12
C PRO A 55 7.13 -3.84 10.94
N LYS A 56 7.08 -3.91 12.28
CA LYS A 56 8.23 -3.62 13.14
C LYS A 56 9.28 -4.73 13.11
N ASN A 57 8.83 -5.99 13.04
CA ASN A 57 9.66 -7.18 13.14
C ASN A 57 9.80 -7.90 11.80
N ASP A 58 8.79 -7.75 10.95
CA ASP A 58 8.65 -8.46 9.68
C ASP A 58 9.05 -7.60 8.50
N ARG A 59 9.32 -8.25 7.38
CA ARG A 59 9.81 -7.61 6.15
C ARG A 59 8.78 -7.73 5.04
N LEU A 60 8.71 -6.67 4.24
CA LEU A 60 7.99 -6.66 2.99
C LEU A 60 8.87 -7.34 1.93
N LEU A 61 8.35 -8.37 1.27
CA LEU A 61 9.06 -9.20 0.30
C LEU A 61 8.63 -8.89 -1.14
N SER A 62 7.35 -8.61 -1.35
CA SER A 62 6.86 -8.24 -2.67
C SER A 62 5.64 -7.32 -2.56
N ILE A 63 5.47 -6.48 -3.57
CA ILE A 63 4.32 -5.60 -3.77
C ILE A 63 3.73 -5.93 -5.13
N GLY A 64 2.49 -6.37 -5.17
CA GLY A 64 1.70 -6.51 -6.40
C GLY A 64 0.54 -5.53 -6.40
N PHE A 65 0.22 -4.93 -7.55
CA PHE A 65 -0.98 -4.12 -7.67
C PHE A 65 -1.53 -4.10 -9.09
N VAL A 66 -2.84 -3.82 -9.20
CA VAL A 66 -3.54 -3.60 -10.47
C VAL A 66 -4.58 -2.49 -10.30
N PRO A 67 -4.61 -1.48 -11.18
CA PRO A 67 -5.65 -0.46 -11.18
C PRO A 67 -7.01 -1.05 -11.56
N ILE A 68 -8.07 -0.52 -10.94
CA ILE A 68 -9.47 -0.80 -11.28
C ILE A 68 -10.15 0.55 -11.48
N ASN A 69 -10.72 0.76 -12.66
CA ASN A 69 -11.40 1.99 -13.04
C ASN A 69 -12.91 1.72 -13.09
N GLY A 70 -13.63 2.13 -12.05
CA GLY A 70 -15.01 1.73 -11.84
C GLY A 70 -15.12 0.20 -11.73
N LEU A 71 -15.80 -0.44 -12.69
CA LEU A 71 -15.98 -1.89 -12.73
C LEU A 71 -15.02 -2.62 -13.69
N SER A 72 -13.98 -1.92 -14.19
CA SER A 72 -13.04 -2.48 -15.17
C SER A 72 -11.63 -2.61 -14.59
N ILE A 73 -11.04 -3.79 -14.69
CA ILE A 73 -9.65 -4.05 -14.31
C ILE A 73 -8.73 -3.61 -15.45
N ASP A 74 -7.74 -2.76 -15.14
CA ASP A 74 -6.73 -2.30 -16.08
C ASP A 74 -5.43 -3.11 -15.93
N LEU A 75 -5.31 -4.19 -16.71
CA LEU A 75 -4.10 -5.03 -16.66
C LEU A 75 -2.86 -4.33 -17.20
N SER A 76 -3.00 -3.29 -18.02
CA SER A 76 -1.85 -2.53 -18.54
C SER A 76 -1.12 -1.76 -17.44
N GLY A 77 -1.84 -1.39 -16.39
CA GLY A 77 -1.31 -0.73 -15.19
C GLY A 77 -0.79 -1.69 -14.11
N ALA A 78 -0.93 -3.01 -14.31
CA ALA A 78 -0.46 -3.99 -13.33
C ALA A 78 1.06 -3.95 -13.17
N ARG A 79 1.53 -4.05 -11.91
CA ARG A 79 2.96 -4.09 -11.57
C ARG A 79 3.20 -5.06 -10.42
N ARG A 80 4.41 -5.63 -10.41
CA ARG A 80 4.91 -6.42 -9.27
C ARG A 80 6.39 -6.09 -9.06
N PHE A 81 6.74 -5.91 -7.79
CA PHE A 81 8.10 -5.70 -7.34
C PHE A 81 8.46 -6.77 -6.31
N VAL A 82 9.58 -7.47 -6.50
CA VAL A 82 10.27 -8.15 -5.39
C VAL A 82 11.09 -7.08 -4.69
N VAL A 83 10.90 -6.95 -3.37
CA VAL A 83 11.54 -5.91 -2.57
C VAL A 83 12.81 -6.46 -1.93
N GLN A 84 13.88 -5.69 -1.99
CA GLN A 84 15.13 -6.04 -1.32
C GLN A 84 14.93 -5.97 0.21
N ALA A 85 14.90 -7.10 0.87
CA ALA A 85 14.60 -7.19 2.31
C ALA A 85 15.85 -7.06 3.21
N GLY A 86 17.05 -7.25 2.68
CA GLY A 86 18.32 -7.11 3.42
C GLY A 86 18.53 -8.15 4.52
N VAL A 87 17.77 -9.25 4.52
CA VAL A 87 17.81 -10.34 5.51
C VAL A 87 17.58 -11.69 4.84
N ASP A 88 18.04 -12.74 5.47
CA ASP A 88 17.65 -14.12 5.13
C ASP A 88 16.13 -14.28 5.39
N VAL A 89 15.38 -14.57 4.35
CA VAL A 89 13.91 -14.66 4.41
C VAL A 89 13.42 -16.04 4.88
N GLY A 90 14.32 -17.00 5.06
CA GLY A 90 14.04 -18.30 5.65
C GLY A 90 12.86 -19.03 5.02
N GLN A 91 12.01 -19.65 5.85
CA GLN A 91 10.84 -20.41 5.39
C GLN A 91 9.77 -19.57 4.69
N SER A 92 9.71 -18.26 4.94
CA SER A 92 8.70 -17.36 4.33
C SER A 92 8.90 -17.24 2.83
N ALA A 93 10.13 -17.25 2.33
CA ALA A 93 10.42 -17.24 0.89
C ALA A 93 9.87 -18.49 0.18
N ALA A 94 9.98 -19.63 0.81
CA ALA A 94 9.47 -20.91 0.26
C ALA A 94 7.93 -20.91 0.16
N ILE A 95 7.23 -20.28 1.10
CA ILE A 95 5.77 -20.19 1.10
C ILE A 95 5.26 -19.30 -0.04
N HIS A 96 5.97 -18.20 -0.34
CA HIS A 96 5.58 -17.23 -1.37
C HIS A 96 6.27 -17.46 -2.72
N GLY A 97 7.02 -18.54 -2.87
CA GLY A 97 7.75 -18.89 -4.12
C GLY A 97 8.87 -17.90 -4.46
N LEU A 98 9.36 -17.14 -3.47
CA LEU A 98 10.49 -16.23 -3.61
C LEU A 98 11.76 -16.91 -3.11
N THR A 99 12.86 -16.80 -3.84
CA THR A 99 14.17 -17.29 -3.40
C THR A 99 14.94 -16.18 -2.69
N ASP A 100 15.88 -16.55 -1.81
CA ASP A 100 16.75 -15.59 -1.13
C ASP A 100 17.53 -14.73 -2.15
N ASP A 101 18.00 -15.35 -3.25
CA ASP A 101 18.67 -14.63 -4.34
C ASP A 101 17.75 -13.62 -5.03
N ALA A 102 16.48 -13.96 -5.26
CA ALA A 102 15.50 -13.05 -5.85
C ALA A 102 15.20 -11.85 -4.94
N VAL A 103 15.12 -12.10 -3.62
CA VAL A 103 14.92 -11.03 -2.64
C VAL A 103 16.18 -10.17 -2.48
N ALA A 104 17.36 -10.77 -2.51
CA ALA A 104 18.63 -10.04 -2.46
C ALA A 104 18.84 -9.14 -3.71
N ALA A 105 18.39 -9.61 -4.88
CA ALA A 105 18.40 -8.86 -6.14
C ALA A 105 17.18 -7.95 -6.34
N GLY A 106 16.30 -7.87 -5.33
CA GLY A 106 15.04 -7.13 -5.39
C GLY A 106 15.24 -5.61 -5.53
N THR A 107 14.15 -4.93 -5.83
CA THR A 107 14.11 -3.46 -5.91
C THR A 107 14.19 -2.85 -4.50
N PRO A 108 15.08 -1.89 -4.25
CA PRO A 108 15.07 -1.15 -2.99
C PRO A 108 13.71 -0.50 -2.73
N ILE A 109 13.22 -0.56 -1.50
CA ILE A 109 11.91 0.00 -1.15
C ILE A 109 11.80 1.50 -1.48
N ALA A 110 12.89 2.25 -1.37
CA ALA A 110 12.93 3.66 -1.73
C ALA A 110 12.70 3.93 -3.22
N GLU A 111 12.94 2.94 -4.09
CA GLU A 111 12.68 3.02 -5.54
C GLU A 111 11.28 2.50 -5.89
N ALA A 112 10.78 1.48 -5.17
CA ALA A 112 9.44 0.92 -5.41
C ALA A 112 8.32 1.86 -4.89
N LEU A 113 8.51 2.49 -3.72
CA LEU A 113 7.48 3.34 -3.09
C LEU A 113 6.98 4.49 -3.98
N PRO A 114 7.82 5.26 -4.69
CA PRO A 114 7.33 6.31 -5.58
C PRO A 114 6.33 5.80 -6.61
N ILE A 115 6.57 4.62 -7.16
CA ILE A 115 5.69 3.99 -8.17
C ILE A 115 4.37 3.55 -7.55
N VAL A 116 4.41 2.98 -6.34
CA VAL A 116 3.21 2.59 -5.59
C VAL A 116 2.38 3.80 -5.19
N LEU A 117 3.02 4.87 -4.70
CA LEU A 117 2.35 6.12 -4.31
C LEU A 117 1.69 6.81 -5.51
N GLU A 118 2.36 6.84 -6.65
CA GLU A 118 1.77 7.38 -7.88
C GLU A 118 0.57 6.54 -8.34
N ALA A 119 0.67 5.21 -8.27
CA ALA A 119 -0.44 4.32 -8.61
C ALA A 119 -1.63 4.48 -7.65
N LEU A 120 -1.39 4.78 -6.36
CA LEU A 120 -2.43 5.00 -5.35
C LEU A 120 -3.02 6.42 -5.38
N ARG A 121 -2.36 7.37 -6.03
CA ARG A 121 -2.80 8.78 -6.02
C ARG A 121 -4.22 8.94 -6.57
N GLY A 122 -5.12 9.48 -5.74
CA GLY A 122 -6.53 9.64 -6.07
C GLY A 122 -7.36 8.34 -6.11
N ARG A 123 -6.78 7.22 -5.68
CA ARG A 123 -7.44 5.91 -5.65
C ARG A 123 -7.70 5.44 -4.23
N VAL A 124 -8.67 4.53 -4.10
CA VAL A 124 -8.93 3.79 -2.86
C VAL A 124 -8.18 2.46 -2.93
N LEU A 125 -7.44 2.13 -1.88
CA LEU A 125 -6.78 0.84 -1.74
C LEU A 125 -7.84 -0.26 -1.55
N LEU A 126 -7.78 -1.30 -2.37
CA LEU A 126 -8.62 -2.48 -2.29
C LEU A 126 -7.73 -3.68 -1.95
N ALA A 127 -8.05 -4.41 -0.88
CA ALA A 127 -7.34 -5.65 -0.53
C ALA A 127 -8.26 -6.59 0.26
N HIS A 128 -7.79 -7.82 0.47
CA HIS A 128 -8.44 -8.79 1.35
C HIS A 128 -7.71 -8.75 2.69
N TYR A 129 -8.33 -8.19 3.74
CA TYR A 129 -7.73 -7.87 5.03
C TYR A 129 -6.72 -6.71 4.93
N THR A 130 -7.20 -5.54 4.53
CA THR A 130 -6.42 -4.32 4.22
C THR A 130 -5.49 -3.83 5.34
N ASP A 131 -5.64 -4.29 6.56
CA ASP A 131 -4.76 -3.90 7.68
C ASP A 131 -3.29 -4.24 7.42
N ILE A 132 -3.01 -5.30 6.67
CA ILE A 132 -1.64 -5.70 6.32
C ILE A 132 -1.03 -4.67 5.36
N GLU A 133 -1.72 -4.39 4.25
CA GLU A 133 -1.25 -3.46 3.23
C GLU A 133 -1.05 -2.06 3.82
N GLU A 134 -2.02 -1.56 4.57
CA GLU A 134 -1.92 -0.24 5.21
C GLU A 134 -0.73 -0.16 6.17
N ARG A 135 -0.57 -1.15 7.04
CA ARG A 135 0.49 -1.14 8.06
C ARG A 135 1.89 -1.22 7.44
N PHE A 136 2.08 -2.10 6.46
CA PHE A 136 3.39 -2.28 5.82
C PHE A 136 3.76 -1.11 4.92
N LEU A 137 2.84 -0.61 4.08
CA LEU A 137 3.09 0.57 3.24
C LEU A 137 3.28 1.83 4.08
N SER A 138 2.47 2.02 5.14
CA SER A 138 2.62 3.15 6.05
C SER A 138 3.97 3.12 6.79
N ALA A 139 4.40 1.96 7.26
CA ALA A 139 5.70 1.81 7.92
C ALA A 139 6.87 2.00 6.95
N ALA A 140 6.73 1.57 5.68
CA ALA A 140 7.72 1.81 4.65
C ALA A 140 7.84 3.31 4.34
N CYS A 141 6.72 4.03 4.21
CA CYS A 141 6.72 5.48 4.03
C CYS A 141 7.34 6.23 5.22
N GLU A 142 7.05 5.80 6.45
CA GLU A 142 7.64 6.38 7.65
C GLU A 142 9.16 6.24 7.65
N ARG A 143 9.68 5.07 7.24
CA ARG A 143 11.14 4.84 7.14
C ARG A 143 11.82 5.67 6.05
N VAL A 144 11.18 5.81 4.88
CA VAL A 144 11.79 6.50 3.72
C VAL A 144 11.55 8.01 3.78
N TYR A 145 10.36 8.45 4.19
CA TYR A 145 9.95 9.86 4.13
C TYR A 145 9.77 10.52 5.50
N GLY A 146 9.83 9.74 6.59
CA GLY A 146 9.64 10.24 7.95
C GLY A 146 8.18 10.54 8.33
N VAL A 147 7.22 10.17 7.46
CA VAL A 147 5.78 10.40 7.66
C VAL A 147 5.01 9.13 7.29
N ARG A 148 4.05 8.75 8.12
CA ARG A 148 3.15 7.63 7.86
C ARG A 148 2.17 7.97 6.74
N MET A 149 1.91 7.01 5.87
CA MET A 149 0.96 7.13 4.78
C MET A 149 -0.44 6.68 5.25
N PRO A 150 -1.43 7.57 5.36
CA PRO A 150 -2.82 7.18 5.47
C PRO A 150 -3.39 6.76 4.13
N VAL A 151 -4.39 5.88 4.13
CA VAL A 151 -5.09 5.43 2.92
C VAL A 151 -6.61 5.51 3.11
N ALA A 152 -7.34 5.81 2.02
CA ALA A 152 -8.73 5.41 1.91
C ALA A 152 -8.75 3.94 1.47
N ARG A 153 -9.56 3.08 2.08
CA ARG A 153 -9.52 1.63 1.84
C ARG A 153 -10.88 0.98 1.78
N ILE A 154 -10.97 -0.09 1.01
CA ILE A 154 -12.08 -1.04 0.97
C ILE A 154 -11.53 -2.42 1.26
N ASP A 155 -12.07 -3.09 2.27
CA ASP A 155 -11.68 -4.42 2.70
C ASP A 155 -12.69 -5.46 2.19
N THR A 156 -12.26 -6.33 1.28
CA THR A 156 -13.14 -7.36 0.72
C THR A 156 -13.51 -8.44 1.74
N LEU A 157 -12.69 -8.65 2.77
CA LEU A 157 -13.03 -9.55 3.88
C LEU A 157 -14.21 -9.00 4.70
N GLU A 158 -14.22 -7.69 4.96
CA GLU A 158 -15.34 -7.05 5.67
C GLU A 158 -16.62 -7.03 4.83
N LEU A 159 -16.52 -6.82 3.52
CA LEU A 159 -17.67 -6.90 2.60
C LEU A 159 -18.28 -8.30 2.57
N HIS A 160 -17.45 -9.35 2.63
CA HIS A 160 -17.94 -10.74 2.62
C HIS A 160 -18.66 -11.14 3.93
N ARG A 161 -18.38 -10.44 5.03
CA ARG A 161 -18.98 -10.72 6.34
C ARG A 161 -20.32 -10.00 6.59
N ARG A 162 -20.75 -9.13 5.69
CA ARG A 162 -22.04 -8.41 5.73
C ARG A 162 -23.12 -9.14 4.98
#